data_aba5563047065183a5585d34f0547152
#
_entry.id   aba5563047065183a5585d34f0547152
#
_cell.length_a   1.000
_cell.length_b   1.000
_cell.length_c   1.000
_cell.angle_alpha   90.00
_cell.angle_beta   90.00
_cell.angle_gamma   90.00
#
_symmetry.space_group_name_H-M   'P 1'
#
loop_
_entity.id
_entity.type
_entity.pdbx_description
1 polymer ?
#
loop_
_entity_poly.entity_id
_entity_poly.type
_entity_poly.pdbx_seq_one_letter_code
_entity_poly.pdbx_strand_id
1 'polypeptide(L)'
;MESRRSEKKNSKKIIRKAMIAKKLTALGMAVVLVFSLAACGAADNGKLSSDTVKLKAAARGDENVYKERAGGCPVGWENCVQKFSVQLFQQAYAQQSGVDRDNQDKADAAQNGSGFVLSPASVLTALLMAEEGADGVTAAQIQEAVGSEVFYAREAFQQILNAKGEGTQVNTANSVWLRDDPNLQVQESFLAAMQQLFEAEVFSADFDKKTVKDINQWCKTNTKGRIEKILNEPISPQTMLYLINALTFDGKWQSPYKDYQVGDTDFTAADGSVQTAEMMYGTEYTYLENDLATGFVKPYADGYSFVALLPHEGLSMADFVKGLSKDTFARAWKVEKETPVETGLPKFKTESGAELSEVLRTMGIRDLFDADRADLHRTATTPEGNLFVSKILHKAFIETDTEGTKAAAVTAVVDECGSAAPSEMKRVILDRRKW
;
A
#
# COMPACT_ATOMS: atom_id res chain seq x y z
N MET A 1 42.52 -23.25 6.64
CA MET A 1 42.20 -22.02 5.87
C MET A 1 40.71 -21.93 5.46
N GLU A 2 40.03 -23.03 5.24
CA GLU A 2 38.61 -23.05 4.84
C GLU A 2 37.64 -22.62 5.95
N SER A 3 37.89 -22.97 7.22
CA SER A 3 37.07 -22.58 8.35
C SER A 3 36.90 -21.05 8.49
N ARG A 4 38.01 -20.29 8.35
CA ARG A 4 37.98 -18.81 8.40
C ARG A 4 37.26 -18.15 7.21
N ARG A 5 37.17 -18.86 6.07
CA ARG A 5 36.41 -18.37 4.89
C ARG A 5 34.91 -18.56 5.07
N SER A 6 34.48 -19.65 5.73
CA SER A 6 33.08 -19.93 6.07
C SER A 6 32.55 -18.95 7.12
N GLU A 7 33.31 -18.65 8.16
CA GLU A 7 32.92 -17.66 9.18
C GLU A 7 32.82 -16.23 8.62
N LYS A 8 33.71 -15.82 7.71
CA LYS A 8 33.63 -14.52 7.03
C LYS A 8 32.44 -14.42 6.07
N LYS A 9 32.02 -15.51 5.44
CA LYS A 9 30.81 -15.55 4.61
C LYS A 9 29.53 -15.47 5.47
N ASN A 10 29.50 -16.16 6.58
CA ASN A 10 28.36 -16.12 7.51
C ASN A 10 28.23 -14.75 8.21
N SER A 11 29.32 -14.16 8.66
CA SER A 11 29.28 -12.82 9.26
C SER A 11 28.87 -11.74 8.26
N LYS A 12 29.29 -11.82 6.99
CA LYS A 12 28.80 -10.89 5.95
C LYS A 12 27.32 -11.09 5.64
N LYS A 13 26.80 -12.32 5.71
CA LYS A 13 25.39 -12.61 5.51
C LYS A 13 24.52 -12.12 6.70
N ILE A 14 25.02 -12.23 7.92
CA ILE A 14 24.40 -11.72 9.14
C ILE A 14 24.43 -10.18 9.15
N ILE A 15 25.54 -9.55 8.78
CA ILE A 15 25.66 -8.09 8.69
C ILE A 15 24.76 -7.54 7.58
N ARG A 16 24.63 -8.23 6.43
CA ARG A 16 23.67 -7.83 5.38
C ARG A 16 22.22 -7.97 5.85
N LYS A 17 21.85 -9.05 6.55
CA LYS A 17 20.51 -9.20 7.15
C LYS A 17 20.25 -8.13 8.22
N ALA A 18 21.21 -7.81 9.06
CA ALA A 18 21.09 -6.77 10.07
C ALA A 18 21.06 -5.34 9.47
N MET A 19 21.74 -5.10 8.35
CA MET A 19 21.63 -3.82 7.62
C MET A 19 20.30 -3.68 6.89
N ILE A 20 19.74 -4.76 6.34
CA ILE A 20 18.42 -4.77 5.74
C ILE A 20 17.37 -4.54 6.83
N ALA A 21 17.47 -5.22 7.97
CA ALA A 21 16.57 -5.01 9.11
C ALA A 21 16.65 -3.58 9.69
N LYS A 22 17.85 -2.98 9.79
CA LYS A 22 18.01 -1.58 10.22
C LYS A 22 17.50 -0.56 9.20
N LYS A 23 17.53 -0.87 7.90
CA LYS A 23 16.96 -0.01 6.86
C LYS A 23 15.44 -0.12 6.80
N LEU A 24 14.88 -1.30 7.10
CA LEU A 24 13.44 -1.53 7.20
C LEU A 24 12.79 -0.73 8.34
N THR A 25 13.48 -0.50 9.46
CA THR A 25 12.97 0.36 10.54
C THR A 25 12.83 1.84 10.14
N ALA A 26 13.54 2.31 9.12
CA ALA A 26 13.37 3.66 8.58
C ALA A 26 12.23 3.75 7.54
N LEU A 27 11.86 2.64 6.90
CA LEU A 27 10.79 2.58 5.90
C LEU A 27 9.42 2.26 6.52
N GLY A 28 9.41 1.79 7.77
CA GLY A 28 8.21 1.27 8.46
C GLY A 28 7.09 2.27 8.72
N MET A 29 7.21 3.51 8.27
CA MET A 29 6.25 4.55 8.66
C MET A 29 5.27 4.99 7.58
N ALA A 30 5.41 4.58 6.34
CA ALA A 30 4.58 5.12 5.24
C ALA A 30 3.46 4.19 4.79
N VAL A 31 3.25 3.06 5.48
CA VAL A 31 2.31 2.07 4.99
C VAL A 31 1.30 1.78 6.08
N VAL A 32 0.19 2.49 6.06
CA VAL A 32 -1.04 2.02 6.72
C VAL A 32 -1.52 0.83 5.90
N LEU A 33 -1.15 -0.37 6.33
CA LEU A 33 -1.44 -1.63 5.64
C LEU A 33 -2.27 -2.53 6.55
N VAL A 34 -2.99 -3.19 6.07
CA VAL A 34 -4.19 -3.82 5.95
C VAL A 34 -4.18 -5.33 5.78
N PHE A 35 -4.91 -6.16 6.55
CA PHE A 35 -5.35 -7.45 6.07
C PHE A 35 -6.00 -8.44 6.94
N SER A 36 -6.58 -9.38 6.27
CA SER A 36 -7.32 -10.50 6.82
C SER A 36 -6.90 -11.85 6.24
N LEU A 37 -7.23 -12.93 6.92
CA LEU A 37 -7.20 -14.30 6.43
C LEU A 37 -8.49 -15.06 6.75
N ALA A 38 -8.72 -15.94 6.05
CA ALA A 38 -8.93 -17.10 5.26
C ALA A 38 -9.80 -18.11 6.00
N ALA A 39 -10.97 -18.34 5.52
CA ALA A 39 -11.63 -19.65 5.72
C ALA A 39 -11.27 -20.54 4.52
N CYS A 40 -10.87 -21.79 4.76
CA CYS A 40 -10.78 -22.82 3.75
C CYS A 40 -12.15 -23.06 3.12
N GLY A 41 -12.46 -22.31 2.08
CA GLY A 41 -13.39 -22.71 1.04
C GLY A 41 -12.54 -23.08 -0.17
N ALA A 42 -12.87 -24.15 -0.84
CA ALA A 42 -12.26 -24.50 -2.12
C ALA A 42 -12.26 -23.25 -2.98
N ALA A 43 -11.06 -22.75 -3.32
CA ALA A 43 -10.93 -21.64 -4.23
C ALA A 43 -11.58 -22.09 -5.53
N ASP A 44 -12.72 -21.49 -5.83
CA ASP A 44 -13.23 -21.50 -7.18
C ASP A 44 -12.15 -20.81 -8.00
N ASN A 45 -11.36 -21.60 -8.75
CA ASN A 45 -10.39 -21.13 -9.72
C ASN A 45 -11.20 -20.51 -10.85
N GLY A 46 -11.77 -19.33 -10.60
CA GLY A 46 -12.61 -18.62 -11.52
C GLY A 46 -11.85 -18.38 -12.81
N LYS A 47 -12.20 -19.18 -13.81
CA LYS A 47 -11.66 -19.06 -15.15
C LYS A 47 -12.11 -17.72 -15.71
N LEU A 48 -11.16 -16.92 -16.18
CA LEU A 48 -11.48 -15.73 -16.98
C LEU A 48 -12.21 -16.16 -18.25
N SER A 49 -12.97 -15.25 -18.86
CA SER A 49 -13.70 -15.52 -20.11
C SER A 49 -12.73 -15.89 -21.24
N SER A 50 -13.25 -16.58 -22.25
CA SER A 50 -12.45 -16.96 -23.43
C SER A 50 -11.95 -15.77 -24.24
N ASP A 51 -12.60 -14.62 -24.07
CA ASP A 51 -12.35 -13.38 -24.80
C ASP A 51 -11.27 -12.50 -24.10
N THR A 52 -10.85 -12.94 -22.91
CA THR A 52 -9.72 -12.32 -22.19
C THR A 52 -8.46 -13.14 -22.40
N VAL A 53 -7.48 -12.55 -23.06
CA VAL A 53 -6.23 -13.21 -23.45
C VAL A 53 -5.08 -12.68 -22.57
N LYS A 54 -4.39 -13.59 -21.88
CA LYS A 54 -3.17 -13.26 -21.15
C LYS A 54 -1.99 -13.17 -22.10
N LEU A 55 -1.44 -11.98 -22.23
CA LEU A 55 -0.24 -11.72 -23.02
C LEU A 55 1.02 -12.13 -22.26
N LYS A 56 2.01 -12.65 -22.97
CA LYS A 56 3.30 -13.03 -22.40
C LYS A 56 4.40 -12.64 -23.36
N ALA A 57 5.54 -12.22 -22.84
CA ALA A 57 6.75 -12.03 -23.65
C ALA A 57 7.15 -13.37 -24.32
N ALA A 58 7.52 -13.32 -25.59
CA ALA A 58 7.92 -14.48 -26.37
C ALA A 58 9.23 -15.12 -25.87
N ALA A 59 10.13 -14.30 -25.34
CA ALA A 59 11.37 -14.75 -24.69
C ALA A 59 11.54 -14.04 -23.36
N ARG A 60 12.30 -14.64 -22.42
CA ARG A 60 12.83 -13.87 -21.29
C ARG A 60 13.74 -12.80 -21.88
N GLY A 61 13.40 -11.53 -21.66
CA GLY A 61 14.29 -10.42 -22.03
C GLY A 61 15.68 -10.65 -21.45
N ASP A 62 16.70 -10.08 -22.07
CA ASP A 62 18.07 -10.22 -21.59
C ASP A 62 18.13 -9.66 -20.16
N GLU A 63 18.36 -10.54 -19.17
CA GLU A 63 18.48 -10.17 -17.76
C GLU A 63 19.52 -9.06 -17.52
N ASN A 64 20.45 -8.86 -18.47
CA ASN A 64 21.49 -7.85 -18.38
C ASN A 64 20.99 -6.44 -18.69
N VAL A 65 19.95 -6.27 -19.54
CA VAL A 65 19.38 -4.95 -19.87
C VAL A 65 18.81 -4.26 -18.63
N TYR A 66 18.26 -5.03 -17.71
CA TYR A 66 17.72 -4.50 -16.46
C TYR A 66 18.77 -4.34 -15.36
N LYS A 67 19.84 -5.17 -15.38
CA LYS A 67 20.97 -5.06 -14.45
C LYS A 67 21.89 -3.87 -14.74
N GLU A 68 22.02 -3.45 -16.00
CA GLU A 68 22.83 -2.27 -16.37
C GLU A 68 22.17 -0.94 -15.96
N ARG A 69 20.82 -0.90 -15.83
CA ARG A 69 20.11 0.24 -15.23
C ARG A 69 20.23 0.29 -13.70
N ALA A 70 20.66 -0.78 -13.07
CA ALA A 70 20.95 -0.87 -11.63
C ALA A 70 22.32 -0.25 -11.30
N GLY A 71 22.52 1.00 -11.60
CA GLY A 71 23.42 1.86 -10.85
C GLY A 71 22.98 1.78 -9.39
N GLY A 72 23.91 1.50 -8.44
CA GLY A 72 23.59 1.15 -7.06
C GLY A 72 22.48 2.00 -6.46
N CYS A 73 21.65 1.40 -5.60
CA CYS A 73 20.45 2.00 -5.02
C CYS A 73 20.75 3.43 -4.51
N PRO A 74 20.11 4.47 -5.05
CA PRO A 74 20.38 5.86 -4.67
C PRO A 74 20.13 6.07 -3.18
N VAL A 75 20.98 6.87 -2.54
CA VAL A 75 20.78 7.24 -1.15
C VAL A 75 19.60 8.19 -1.06
N GLY A 76 18.61 7.87 -0.22
CA GLY A 76 17.48 8.77 0.06
C GLY A 76 16.21 8.51 -0.73
N TRP A 77 16.17 7.46 -1.55
CA TRP A 77 14.94 7.05 -2.25
C TRP A 77 13.76 6.80 -1.30
N GLU A 78 14.04 6.33 -0.08
CA GLU A 78 13.04 6.14 0.97
C GLU A 78 12.34 7.46 1.33
N ASN A 79 13.07 8.59 1.32
CA ASN A 79 12.46 9.91 1.57
C ASN A 79 11.51 10.32 0.42
N CYS A 80 11.80 9.92 -0.81
CA CYS A 80 10.92 10.15 -1.95
C CYS A 80 9.63 9.35 -1.80
N VAL A 81 9.72 8.07 -1.41
CA VAL A 81 8.54 7.23 -1.12
C VAL A 81 7.70 7.83 0.01
N GLN A 82 8.33 8.31 1.09
CA GLN A 82 7.60 8.94 2.19
C GLN A 82 6.91 10.24 1.74
N LYS A 83 7.61 11.10 1.00
CA LYS A 83 7.03 12.35 0.46
C LYS A 83 5.83 12.04 -0.43
N PHE A 84 6.00 11.13 -1.39
CA PHE A 84 4.93 10.69 -2.28
C PHE A 84 3.74 10.15 -1.49
N SER A 85 3.98 9.29 -0.52
CA SER A 85 2.93 8.66 0.31
C SER A 85 2.10 9.70 1.06
N VAL A 86 2.75 10.69 1.67
CA VAL A 86 2.05 11.76 2.38
C VAL A 86 1.23 12.63 1.42
N GLN A 87 1.82 13.05 0.30
CA GLN A 87 1.14 13.88 -0.69
C GLN A 87 -0.07 13.14 -1.29
N LEU A 88 0.11 11.87 -1.65
CA LEU A 88 -0.96 11.04 -2.19
C LEU A 88 -2.10 10.90 -1.18
N PHE A 89 -1.78 10.63 0.09
CA PHE A 89 -2.79 10.50 1.14
C PHE A 89 -3.55 11.80 1.36
N GLN A 90 -2.86 12.94 1.42
CA GLN A 90 -3.47 14.25 1.59
C GLN A 90 -4.43 14.58 0.43
N GLN A 91 -4.00 14.38 -0.82
CA GLN A 91 -4.83 14.67 -1.98
C GLN A 91 -6.03 13.72 -2.09
N ALA A 92 -5.82 12.43 -1.85
CA ALA A 92 -6.89 11.45 -1.89
C ALA A 92 -7.91 11.68 -0.76
N TYR A 93 -7.46 12.04 0.43
CA TYR A 93 -8.33 12.41 1.55
C TYR A 93 -9.15 13.67 1.25
N ALA A 94 -8.52 14.72 0.70
CA ALA A 94 -9.21 15.95 0.31
C ALA A 94 -10.27 15.70 -0.77
N GLN A 95 -9.96 14.86 -1.76
CA GLN A 95 -10.94 14.49 -2.80
C GLN A 95 -12.14 13.74 -2.22
N GLN A 96 -11.92 12.82 -1.28
CA GLN A 96 -12.99 12.02 -0.68
C GLN A 96 -13.83 12.81 0.31
N SER A 97 -13.19 13.66 1.11
CA SER A 97 -13.87 14.47 2.14
C SER A 97 -14.62 15.69 1.60
N GLY A 98 -14.45 16.01 0.31
CA GLY A 98 -15.10 17.17 -0.31
C GLY A 98 -14.58 18.53 0.17
N VAL A 99 -13.47 18.57 0.89
CA VAL A 99 -12.92 19.79 1.51
C VAL A 99 -12.54 20.88 0.48
N ASP A 100 -12.32 20.50 -0.79
CA ASP A 100 -11.92 21.43 -1.87
C ASP A 100 -13.06 21.77 -2.85
N ARG A 101 -14.32 21.39 -2.60
CA ARG A 101 -15.41 21.64 -3.54
C ARG A 101 -16.56 22.36 -2.87
N ASP A 102 -16.99 23.47 -3.47
CA ASP A 102 -18.21 24.26 -3.17
C ASP A 102 -19.53 23.44 -3.27
N ASN A 103 -19.53 22.13 -3.07
CA ASN A 103 -20.67 21.26 -3.21
C ASN A 103 -20.92 20.49 -1.90
N GLN A 104 -21.83 21.04 -1.12
CA GLN A 104 -22.31 20.53 0.17
C GLN A 104 -22.86 19.09 0.13
N ASP A 105 -23.29 18.61 -1.04
CA ASP A 105 -23.95 17.30 -1.20
C ASP A 105 -23.00 16.09 -1.14
N LYS A 106 -21.66 16.30 -1.20
CA LYS A 106 -20.67 15.21 -1.06
C LYS A 106 -20.01 15.13 0.30
N ALA A 107 -20.22 16.12 1.16
CA ALA A 107 -19.79 16.07 2.55
C ALA A 107 -20.47 14.92 3.34
N ASP A 108 -21.64 14.48 2.89
CA ASP A 108 -22.42 13.42 3.54
C ASP A 108 -21.78 12.02 3.38
N ALA A 109 -20.98 11.78 2.36
CA ALA A 109 -20.29 10.50 2.19
C ALA A 109 -19.13 10.32 3.18
N ALA A 110 -18.44 11.41 3.53
CA ALA A 110 -17.42 11.43 4.58
C ALA A 110 -18.03 11.36 6.00
N GLN A 111 -19.32 11.73 6.14
CA GLN A 111 -20.04 11.70 7.40
C GLN A 111 -20.57 10.31 7.76
N ASN A 112 -20.69 9.37 6.81
CA ASN A 112 -21.24 8.04 7.04
C ASN A 112 -20.30 7.06 7.78
N GLY A 113 -19.29 7.55 8.48
CA GLY A 113 -18.52 6.74 9.42
C GLY A 113 -17.66 5.64 8.79
N SER A 114 -17.54 5.56 7.46
CA SER A 114 -16.62 4.62 6.80
C SER A 114 -15.20 5.14 6.88
N GLY A 115 -14.26 4.34 7.39
CA GLY A 115 -12.84 4.68 7.43
C GLY A 115 -12.27 4.84 6.01
N PHE A 116 -11.29 5.73 5.83
CA PHE A 116 -10.55 5.88 4.60
C PHE A 116 -9.27 5.05 4.65
N VAL A 117 -9.06 4.19 3.67
CA VAL A 117 -7.87 3.34 3.55
C VAL A 117 -7.22 3.55 2.20
N LEU A 118 -5.92 3.79 2.22
CA LEU A 118 -5.10 3.97 1.04
C LEU A 118 -3.79 3.19 1.20
N SER A 119 -3.33 2.55 0.14
CA SER A 119 -1.99 1.95 0.08
C SER A 119 -1.10 2.72 -0.89
N PRO A 120 -0.26 3.63 -0.41
CA PRO A 120 0.68 4.36 -1.26
C PRO A 120 1.65 3.43 -2.02
N ALA A 121 2.06 2.33 -1.41
CA ALA A 121 2.92 1.33 -2.05
C ALA A 121 2.27 0.71 -3.29
N SER A 122 0.97 0.46 -3.21
CA SER A 122 0.15 -0.05 -4.32
C SER A 122 0.11 0.94 -5.49
N VAL A 123 -0.18 2.20 -5.18
CA VAL A 123 -0.26 3.26 -6.20
C VAL A 123 1.12 3.55 -6.81
N LEU A 124 2.16 3.55 -5.98
CA LEU A 124 3.54 3.71 -6.46
C LEU A 124 3.93 2.59 -7.41
N THR A 125 3.60 1.32 -7.11
CA THR A 125 3.84 0.19 -8.01
C THR A 125 3.14 0.39 -9.36
N ALA A 126 1.88 0.83 -9.37
CA ALA A 126 1.15 1.10 -10.61
C ALA A 126 1.81 2.22 -11.43
N LEU A 127 2.32 3.27 -10.78
CA LEU A 127 3.05 4.35 -11.46
C LEU A 127 4.41 3.91 -12.00
N LEU A 128 5.12 3.04 -11.29
CA LEU A 128 6.36 2.44 -11.79
C LEU A 128 6.11 1.54 -13.01
N MET A 129 5.00 0.81 -13.03
CA MET A 129 4.58 0.03 -14.20
C MET A 129 4.22 0.94 -15.39
N ALA A 130 3.54 2.07 -15.13
CA ALA A 130 3.21 3.05 -16.16
C ALA A 130 4.46 3.71 -16.74
N GLU A 131 5.45 4.02 -15.89
CA GLU A 131 6.71 4.64 -16.31
C GLU A 131 7.52 3.75 -17.24
N GLU A 132 7.55 2.44 -17.01
CA GLU A 132 8.23 1.50 -17.91
C GLU A 132 7.69 1.56 -19.34
N GLY A 133 6.41 1.91 -19.50
CA GLY A 133 5.75 2.08 -20.80
C GLY A 133 5.76 3.51 -21.34
N ALA A 134 6.11 4.49 -20.51
CA ALA A 134 6.07 5.91 -20.85
C ALA A 134 7.41 6.42 -21.40
N ASP A 135 7.34 7.54 -22.15
CA ASP A 135 8.51 8.28 -22.58
C ASP A 135 8.25 9.81 -22.53
N GLY A 136 9.26 10.59 -22.85
CA GLY A 136 9.19 12.04 -22.98
C GLY A 136 8.60 12.74 -21.74
N VAL A 137 7.65 13.64 -21.95
CA VAL A 137 7.01 14.44 -20.89
C VAL A 137 6.18 13.57 -19.95
N THR A 138 5.53 12.53 -20.47
CA THR A 138 4.72 11.61 -19.66
C THR A 138 5.58 10.89 -18.60
N ALA A 139 6.72 10.33 -19.00
CA ALA A 139 7.67 9.72 -18.08
C ALA A 139 8.24 10.76 -17.08
N ALA A 140 8.62 11.94 -17.55
CA ALA A 140 9.17 13.00 -16.70
C ALA A 140 8.19 13.44 -15.60
N GLN A 141 6.90 13.60 -15.91
CA GLN A 141 5.86 13.95 -14.92
C GLN A 141 5.71 12.87 -13.85
N ILE A 142 5.76 11.60 -14.23
CA ILE A 142 5.70 10.50 -13.26
C ILE A 142 6.95 10.53 -12.37
N GLN A 143 8.14 10.66 -12.96
CA GLN A 143 9.40 10.72 -12.24
C GLN A 143 9.49 11.91 -11.27
N GLU A 144 8.98 13.08 -11.65
CA GLU A 144 8.92 14.26 -10.78
C GLU A 144 7.99 14.03 -9.58
N ALA A 145 6.82 13.45 -9.81
CA ALA A 145 5.82 13.23 -8.77
C ALA A 145 6.28 12.21 -7.72
N VAL A 146 6.95 11.14 -8.13
CA VAL A 146 7.39 10.07 -7.21
C VAL A 146 8.83 10.26 -6.70
N GLY A 147 9.62 11.08 -7.37
CA GLY A 147 11.07 11.24 -7.17
C GLY A 147 11.88 10.29 -8.05
N SER A 148 12.81 10.85 -8.81
CA SER A 148 13.64 10.09 -9.78
C SER A 148 14.43 8.95 -9.14
N GLU A 149 14.85 9.10 -7.89
CA GLU A 149 15.61 8.09 -7.13
C GLU A 149 14.82 6.78 -6.97
N VAL A 150 13.47 6.86 -6.92
CA VAL A 150 12.62 5.66 -6.77
C VAL A 150 12.71 4.75 -7.98
N PHE A 151 12.85 5.31 -9.19
CA PHE A 151 13.01 4.51 -10.41
C PHE A 151 14.29 3.70 -10.40
N TYR A 152 15.38 4.30 -9.95
CA TYR A 152 16.65 3.58 -9.79
C TYR A 152 16.62 2.58 -8.63
N ALA A 153 15.71 2.76 -7.68
CA ALA A 153 15.53 1.89 -6.52
C ALA A 153 14.38 0.89 -6.68
N ARG A 154 13.67 0.85 -7.82
CA ARG A 154 12.44 0.05 -7.99
C ARG A 154 12.61 -1.43 -7.67
N GLU A 155 13.74 -2.04 -8.01
CA GLU A 155 14.02 -3.43 -7.64
C GLU A 155 14.12 -3.61 -6.13
N ALA A 156 14.80 -2.69 -5.43
CA ALA A 156 14.91 -2.71 -3.98
C ALA A 156 13.53 -2.50 -3.33
N PHE A 157 12.71 -1.62 -3.89
CA PHE A 157 11.34 -1.39 -3.45
C PHE A 157 10.48 -2.65 -3.63
N GLN A 158 10.53 -3.30 -4.79
CA GLN A 158 9.81 -4.55 -5.04
C GLN A 158 10.30 -5.70 -4.15
N GLN A 159 11.61 -5.79 -3.91
CA GLN A 159 12.15 -6.79 -2.97
C GLN A 159 11.65 -6.58 -1.54
N ILE A 160 11.45 -5.34 -1.10
CA ILE A 160 10.86 -5.03 0.21
C ILE A 160 9.39 -5.43 0.24
N LEU A 161 8.64 -5.10 -0.81
CA LEU A 161 7.22 -5.45 -0.90
C LEU A 161 6.99 -6.98 -0.94
N ASN A 162 7.86 -7.70 -1.64
CA ASN A 162 7.76 -9.15 -1.79
C ASN A 162 8.54 -9.93 -0.70
N ALA A 163 9.07 -9.24 0.31
CA ALA A 163 9.74 -9.89 1.42
C ALA A 163 8.75 -10.79 2.20
N LYS A 164 9.11 -12.05 2.35
CA LYS A 164 8.32 -13.05 3.08
C LYS A 164 9.04 -13.38 4.39
N GLY A 165 8.33 -13.21 5.49
CA GLY A 165 8.73 -13.67 6.80
C GLY A 165 7.89 -14.87 7.27
N GLU A 166 8.23 -15.43 8.43
CA GLU A 166 7.46 -16.52 9.02
C GLU A 166 6.11 -16.05 9.59
N GLY A 167 6.01 -14.79 10.00
CA GLY A 167 4.82 -14.18 10.59
C GLY A 167 4.19 -13.07 9.75
N THR A 168 4.89 -12.57 8.71
CA THR A 168 4.40 -11.48 7.89
C THR A 168 4.56 -11.80 6.41
N GLN A 169 3.50 -11.59 5.63
CA GLN A 169 3.50 -11.75 4.18
C GLN A 169 2.90 -10.50 3.53
N VAL A 170 3.66 -9.88 2.67
CA VAL A 170 3.14 -8.90 1.71
C VAL A 170 3.02 -9.60 0.36
N ASN A 171 1.84 -9.61 -0.21
CA ASN A 171 1.62 -10.15 -1.54
C ASN A 171 1.13 -9.01 -2.43
N THR A 172 1.81 -8.81 -3.53
CA THR A 172 1.40 -7.87 -4.57
C THR A 172 0.83 -8.66 -5.74
N ALA A 173 -0.29 -8.20 -6.28
CA ALA A 173 -0.85 -8.70 -7.52
C ALA A 173 -1.01 -7.51 -8.46
N ASN A 174 -0.32 -7.57 -9.58
CA ASN A 174 -0.25 -6.47 -10.54
C ASN A 174 -0.82 -6.91 -11.87
N SER A 175 -1.64 -6.07 -12.51
CA SER A 175 -2.10 -6.35 -13.87
C SER A 175 -2.26 -5.10 -14.71
N VAL A 176 -2.04 -5.30 -16.00
CA VAL A 176 -2.29 -4.34 -17.06
C VAL A 176 -3.38 -4.92 -17.96
N TRP A 177 -4.43 -4.15 -18.20
CA TRP A 177 -5.52 -4.55 -19.09
C TRP A 177 -5.54 -3.61 -20.26
N LEU A 178 -5.35 -4.15 -21.44
CA LEU A 178 -5.35 -3.45 -22.73
C LEU A 178 -6.61 -3.81 -23.49
N ARG A 179 -7.18 -2.83 -24.21
CA ARG A 179 -8.27 -3.11 -25.15
C ARG A 179 -7.77 -4.04 -26.24
N ASP A 180 -8.58 -5.05 -26.56
CA ASP A 180 -8.34 -5.88 -27.74
C ASP A 180 -8.64 -5.05 -29.00
N ASP A 181 -7.57 -4.57 -29.62
CA ASP A 181 -7.59 -3.80 -30.85
C ASP A 181 -6.55 -4.42 -31.80
N PRO A 182 -6.96 -4.87 -33.00
CA PRO A 182 -6.05 -5.50 -33.96
C PRO A 182 -4.94 -4.57 -34.44
N ASN A 183 -5.08 -3.26 -34.25
CA ASN A 183 -4.06 -2.26 -34.59
C ASN A 183 -3.09 -1.98 -33.43
N LEU A 184 -3.38 -2.44 -32.22
CA LEU A 184 -2.54 -2.22 -31.06
C LEU A 184 -1.41 -3.24 -31.02
N GLN A 185 -0.17 -2.78 -31.16
CA GLN A 185 1.03 -3.62 -31.10
C GLN A 185 1.73 -3.43 -29.77
N VAL A 186 1.53 -4.37 -28.84
CA VAL A 186 2.15 -4.35 -27.52
C VAL A 186 3.64 -4.67 -27.64
N GLN A 187 4.49 -3.87 -26.95
CA GLN A 187 5.93 -4.02 -27.01
C GLN A 187 6.41 -5.22 -26.18
N GLU A 188 7.24 -6.07 -26.78
CA GLU A 188 7.84 -7.23 -26.12
C GLU A 188 8.67 -6.83 -24.89
N SER A 189 9.40 -5.70 -24.97
CA SER A 189 10.16 -5.15 -23.86
C SER A 189 9.29 -4.77 -22.67
N PHE A 190 8.10 -4.22 -22.93
CA PHE A 190 7.13 -3.90 -21.90
C PHE A 190 6.58 -5.18 -21.23
N LEU A 191 6.18 -6.17 -22.01
CA LEU A 191 5.71 -7.45 -21.49
C LEU A 191 6.78 -8.12 -20.62
N ALA A 192 8.04 -8.08 -21.06
CA ALA A 192 9.16 -8.63 -20.30
C ALA A 192 9.39 -7.86 -18.98
N ALA A 193 9.33 -6.52 -19.01
CA ALA A 193 9.43 -5.68 -17.82
C ALA A 193 8.31 -5.96 -16.82
N MET A 194 7.06 -6.04 -17.29
CA MET A 194 5.91 -6.36 -16.42
C MET A 194 6.11 -7.69 -15.72
N GLN A 195 6.54 -8.71 -16.44
CA GLN A 195 6.73 -10.05 -15.89
C GLN A 195 7.93 -10.14 -14.94
N GLN A 196 9.05 -9.50 -15.26
CA GLN A 196 10.32 -9.69 -14.53
C GLN A 196 10.47 -8.74 -13.34
N LEU A 197 10.03 -7.48 -13.48
CA LEU A 197 10.19 -6.47 -12.43
C LEU A 197 9.01 -6.45 -11.46
N PHE A 198 7.79 -6.65 -11.96
CA PHE A 198 6.56 -6.44 -11.17
C PHE A 198 5.77 -7.72 -10.92
N GLU A 199 6.20 -8.87 -11.46
CA GLU A 199 5.41 -10.11 -11.47
C GLU A 199 3.97 -9.86 -11.97
N ALA A 200 3.83 -8.89 -12.89
CA ALA A 200 2.54 -8.42 -13.36
C ALA A 200 2.00 -9.27 -14.50
N GLU A 201 0.68 -9.40 -14.53
CA GLU A 201 -0.04 -10.04 -15.62
C GLU A 201 -0.57 -9.00 -16.61
N VAL A 202 -0.37 -9.23 -17.90
CA VAL A 202 -0.89 -8.34 -18.95
C VAL A 202 -1.99 -9.06 -19.70
N PHE A 203 -3.11 -8.40 -19.88
CA PHE A 203 -4.30 -8.95 -20.53
C PHE A 203 -4.73 -8.08 -21.71
N SER A 204 -5.21 -8.72 -22.79
CA SER A 204 -5.99 -8.13 -23.87
C SER A 204 -7.45 -8.55 -23.71
N ALA A 205 -8.41 -7.63 -23.80
CA ALA A 205 -9.83 -7.89 -23.61
C ALA A 205 -10.72 -6.85 -24.33
N ASP A 206 -11.93 -7.24 -24.70
CA ASP A 206 -12.90 -6.40 -25.45
C ASP A 206 -13.36 -5.14 -24.70
N PHE A 207 -13.14 -5.07 -23.40
CA PHE A 207 -13.62 -4.01 -22.50
C PHE A 207 -15.14 -3.89 -22.46
N ASP A 208 -15.79 -5.03 -22.51
CA ASP A 208 -17.23 -5.21 -22.39
C ASP A 208 -17.66 -5.59 -20.95
N LYS A 209 -18.92 -6.05 -20.81
CA LYS A 209 -19.43 -6.51 -19.49
C LYS A 209 -18.74 -7.80 -19.00
N LYS A 210 -18.15 -8.61 -19.89
CA LYS A 210 -17.40 -9.80 -19.49
C LYS A 210 -16.05 -9.37 -18.89
N THR A 211 -15.39 -8.40 -19.53
CA THR A 211 -14.13 -7.84 -19.03
C THR A 211 -14.29 -7.28 -17.60
N VAL A 212 -15.40 -6.62 -17.29
CA VAL A 212 -15.70 -6.17 -15.91
C VAL A 212 -15.73 -7.34 -14.93
N LYS A 213 -16.34 -8.46 -15.32
CA LYS A 213 -16.39 -9.68 -14.49
C LYS A 213 -14.99 -10.30 -14.33
N ASP A 214 -14.23 -10.35 -15.42
CA ASP A 214 -12.89 -10.92 -15.45
C ASP A 214 -11.93 -10.11 -14.56
N ILE A 215 -11.97 -8.79 -14.65
CA ILE A 215 -11.20 -7.89 -13.77
C ILE A 215 -11.56 -8.13 -12.30
N ASN A 216 -12.85 -8.19 -11.97
CA ASN A 216 -13.29 -8.43 -10.60
C ASN A 216 -12.92 -9.85 -10.13
N GLN A 217 -13.04 -10.85 -10.99
CA GLN A 217 -12.63 -12.23 -10.67
C GLN A 217 -11.11 -12.32 -10.48
N TRP A 218 -10.33 -11.64 -11.32
CA TRP A 218 -8.87 -11.56 -11.16
C TRP A 218 -8.51 -10.94 -9.80
N CYS A 219 -9.11 -9.81 -9.44
CA CYS A 219 -8.92 -9.18 -8.14
C CYS A 219 -9.30 -10.12 -6.98
N LYS A 220 -10.46 -10.75 -7.04
CA LYS A 220 -10.94 -11.70 -6.03
C LYS A 220 -9.96 -12.85 -5.84
N THR A 221 -9.48 -13.43 -6.94
CA THR A 221 -8.54 -14.56 -6.89
C THR A 221 -7.20 -14.14 -6.29
N ASN A 222 -6.62 -13.04 -6.76
CA ASN A 222 -5.30 -12.59 -6.35
C ASN A 222 -5.28 -11.95 -4.96
N THR A 223 -6.43 -11.54 -4.42
CA THR A 223 -6.59 -11.05 -3.05
C THR A 223 -7.16 -12.10 -2.08
N LYS A 224 -7.23 -13.35 -2.50
CA LYS A 224 -7.80 -14.45 -1.69
C LYS A 224 -9.23 -14.13 -1.19
N GLY A 225 -10.04 -13.51 -2.05
CA GLY A 225 -11.43 -13.16 -1.78
C GLY A 225 -11.64 -11.86 -0.97
N ARG A 226 -10.60 -11.12 -0.64
CA ARG A 226 -10.69 -9.91 0.18
C ARG A 226 -11.26 -8.72 -0.58
N ILE A 227 -10.91 -8.60 -1.85
CA ILE A 227 -11.45 -7.61 -2.76
C ILE A 227 -12.32 -8.34 -3.78
N GLU A 228 -13.62 -8.32 -3.57
CA GLU A 228 -14.56 -9.00 -4.47
C GLU A 228 -14.82 -8.23 -5.75
N LYS A 229 -14.79 -6.90 -5.67
CA LYS A 229 -15.04 -6.02 -6.82
C LYS A 229 -14.16 -4.79 -6.74
N ILE A 230 -13.50 -4.45 -7.83
CA ILE A 230 -12.75 -3.21 -8.01
C ILE A 230 -13.43 -2.31 -9.05
N LEU A 231 -14.20 -2.90 -9.96
CA LEU A 231 -14.89 -2.20 -11.02
C LEU A 231 -16.40 -2.46 -10.91
N ASN A 232 -17.19 -1.40 -10.75
CA ASN A 232 -18.64 -1.48 -10.56
C ASN A 232 -19.43 -0.99 -11.77
N GLU A 233 -18.80 -0.24 -12.67
CA GLU A 233 -19.44 0.43 -13.81
C GLU A 233 -19.08 -0.21 -15.14
N PRO A 234 -19.90 -0.05 -16.17
CA PRO A 234 -19.52 -0.38 -17.52
C PRO A 234 -18.23 0.36 -17.92
N ILE A 235 -17.36 -0.32 -18.63
CA ILE A 235 -16.14 0.28 -19.18
C ILE A 235 -16.52 1.25 -20.30
N SER A 236 -15.96 2.45 -20.29
CA SER A 236 -16.16 3.42 -21.37
C SER A 236 -15.62 2.88 -22.72
N PRO A 237 -16.32 3.12 -23.83
CA PRO A 237 -15.81 2.76 -25.17
C PRO A 237 -14.44 3.38 -25.48
N GLN A 238 -14.10 4.54 -24.89
CA GLN A 238 -12.83 5.22 -25.08
C GLN A 238 -11.71 4.68 -24.20
N THR A 239 -12.03 3.76 -23.29
CA THR A 239 -11.00 3.18 -22.40
C THR A 239 -10.05 2.29 -23.19
N MET A 240 -8.76 2.57 -23.13
CA MET A 240 -7.71 1.80 -23.81
C MET A 240 -6.89 0.96 -22.87
N LEU A 241 -6.66 1.45 -21.64
CA LEU A 241 -5.78 0.80 -20.67
C LEU A 241 -6.24 1.02 -19.23
N TYR A 242 -6.23 -0.06 -18.45
CA TYR A 242 -6.30 -0.01 -16.99
C TYR A 242 -5.03 -0.57 -16.36
N LEU A 243 -4.55 0.12 -15.33
CA LEU A 243 -3.54 -0.39 -14.40
C LEU A 243 -4.23 -0.76 -13.10
N ILE A 244 -4.06 -1.99 -12.68
CA ILE A 244 -4.65 -2.51 -11.46
C ILE A 244 -3.54 -3.10 -10.60
N ASN A 245 -3.44 -2.58 -9.40
CA ASN A 245 -2.59 -3.16 -8.37
C ASN A 245 -3.45 -3.54 -7.16
N ALA A 246 -3.32 -4.77 -6.71
CA ALA A 246 -3.89 -5.25 -5.48
C ALA A 246 -2.76 -5.70 -4.56
N LEU A 247 -2.71 -5.14 -3.37
CA LEU A 247 -1.72 -5.48 -2.37
C LEU A 247 -2.40 -6.08 -1.16
N THR A 248 -1.87 -7.21 -0.68
CA THR A 248 -2.31 -7.82 0.57
C THR A 248 -1.16 -7.92 1.57
N PHE A 249 -1.41 -7.56 2.83
CA PHE A 249 -0.48 -7.66 3.95
C PHE A 249 -1.05 -8.58 5.01
N ASP A 250 -0.39 -9.59 5.39
CA ASP A 250 -0.73 -10.48 6.51
C ASP A 250 0.40 -10.35 7.54
N GLY A 251 0.14 -9.75 8.68
CA GLY A 251 1.12 -9.55 9.73
C GLY A 251 0.62 -10.04 11.08
N LYS A 252 1.35 -10.96 11.69
CA LYS A 252 1.12 -11.34 13.08
C LYS A 252 1.76 -10.34 14.01
N TRP A 253 1.06 -9.96 15.08
CA TRP A 253 1.70 -9.19 16.14
C TRP A 253 2.91 -9.96 16.68
N GLN A 254 3.98 -9.25 16.99
CA GLN A 254 5.09 -9.83 17.75
C GLN A 254 4.62 -10.31 19.13
N SER A 255 3.66 -9.58 19.71
CA SER A 255 2.97 -9.92 20.95
C SER A 255 1.46 -9.82 20.72
N PRO A 256 0.75 -10.94 20.41
CA PRO A 256 -0.69 -10.98 20.26
C PRO A 256 -1.43 -10.61 21.54
N TYR A 257 -2.65 -10.06 21.40
CA TYR A 257 -3.51 -9.81 22.54
C TYR A 257 -4.17 -11.09 23.02
N LYS A 258 -4.29 -11.23 24.35
CA LYS A 258 -4.99 -12.34 25.00
C LYS A 258 -6.45 -11.97 25.27
N ASP A 259 -7.32 -12.95 25.42
CA ASP A 259 -8.76 -12.73 25.60
C ASP A 259 -9.08 -11.76 26.74
N TYR A 260 -8.34 -11.82 27.87
CA TYR A 260 -8.55 -10.92 29.00
C TYR A 260 -8.13 -9.45 28.73
N GLN A 261 -7.46 -9.18 27.64
CA GLN A 261 -7.05 -7.85 27.18
C GLN A 261 -8.08 -7.21 26.25
N VAL A 262 -9.17 -7.93 25.95
CA VAL A 262 -10.25 -7.45 25.07
C VAL A 262 -11.47 -7.14 25.90
N GLY A 263 -12.06 -5.98 25.67
CA GLY A 263 -13.28 -5.56 26.34
C GLY A 263 -14.06 -4.53 25.53
N ASP A 264 -15.37 -4.53 25.76
CA ASP A 264 -16.22 -3.53 25.16
C ASP A 264 -16.00 -2.16 25.80
N THR A 265 -15.93 -1.12 24.98
CA THR A 265 -15.80 0.27 25.43
C THR A 265 -16.59 1.21 24.55
N ASP A 266 -16.92 2.38 25.11
CA ASP A 266 -17.54 3.44 24.33
C ASP A 266 -16.52 4.01 23.34
N PHE A 267 -16.95 4.14 22.10
CA PHE A 267 -16.20 4.72 21.01
C PHE A 267 -16.99 5.91 20.44
N THR A 268 -16.39 7.09 20.48
CA THR A 268 -17.00 8.31 19.95
C THR A 268 -16.69 8.47 18.47
N ALA A 269 -17.70 8.40 17.62
CA ALA A 269 -17.58 8.63 16.18
C ALA A 269 -17.33 10.11 15.82
N ALA A 270 -16.98 10.39 14.56
CA ALA A 270 -16.68 11.75 14.09
C ALA A 270 -17.86 12.72 14.21
N ASP A 271 -19.08 12.21 14.07
CA ASP A 271 -20.35 12.96 14.23
C ASP A 271 -20.74 13.16 15.70
N GLY A 272 -19.92 12.68 16.64
CA GLY A 272 -20.20 12.73 18.09
C GLY A 272 -21.10 11.60 18.60
N SER A 273 -21.55 10.70 17.73
CA SER A 273 -22.31 9.53 18.19
C SER A 273 -21.42 8.56 18.95
N VAL A 274 -21.97 7.91 19.97
CA VAL A 274 -21.28 6.90 20.77
C VAL A 274 -21.76 5.52 20.36
N GLN A 275 -20.81 4.63 20.10
CA GLN A 275 -21.07 3.23 19.78
C GLN A 275 -20.13 2.32 20.57
N THR A 276 -20.54 1.10 20.82
CA THR A 276 -19.68 0.11 21.47
C THR A 276 -18.67 -0.43 20.49
N ALA A 277 -17.40 -0.49 20.90
CA ALA A 277 -16.32 -1.10 20.14
C ALA A 277 -15.58 -2.13 21.01
N GLU A 278 -15.20 -3.26 20.42
CA GLU A 278 -14.25 -4.19 21.05
C GLU A 278 -12.86 -3.57 21.04
N MET A 279 -12.35 -3.20 22.19
CA MET A 279 -11.03 -2.59 22.39
C MET A 279 -10.03 -3.63 22.87
N MET A 280 -8.87 -3.65 22.26
CA MET A 280 -7.71 -4.46 22.65
C MET A 280 -6.76 -3.60 23.48
N TYR A 281 -6.58 -3.94 24.75
CA TYR A 281 -5.71 -3.20 25.68
C TYR A 281 -4.37 -3.89 25.82
N GLY A 282 -3.30 -3.10 25.89
CA GLY A 282 -1.95 -3.63 26.04
C GLY A 282 -0.95 -2.61 26.53
N THR A 283 0.31 -3.03 26.62
CA THR A 283 1.44 -2.15 26.88
C THR A 283 2.41 -2.27 25.73
N GLU A 284 2.72 -1.15 25.11
CA GLU A 284 3.78 -1.04 24.11
C GLU A 284 4.95 -0.22 24.66
N TYR A 285 6.10 -0.25 23.97
CA TYR A 285 7.33 0.34 24.53
C TYR A 285 7.95 1.41 23.63
N THR A 286 7.19 1.91 22.65
CA THR A 286 7.61 3.05 21.82
C THR A 286 6.48 4.07 21.75
N TYR A 287 6.68 5.17 22.46
CA TYR A 287 5.78 6.32 22.46
C TYR A 287 6.18 7.32 21.39
N LEU A 288 5.20 7.91 20.75
CA LEU A 288 5.35 8.94 19.73
C LEU A 288 4.58 10.20 20.14
N GLU A 289 5.19 11.36 19.94
CA GLU A 289 4.54 12.65 20.21
C GLU A 289 5.08 13.74 19.28
N ASN A 290 4.19 14.58 18.78
CA ASN A 290 4.51 15.85 18.12
C ASN A 290 3.36 16.84 18.32
N ASP A 291 3.41 17.99 17.64
CA ASP A 291 2.40 19.05 17.75
C ASP A 291 1.02 18.66 17.22
N LEU A 292 0.90 17.54 16.48
CA LEU A 292 -0.35 17.11 15.84
C LEU A 292 -1.02 15.97 16.60
N ALA A 293 -0.24 15.04 17.17
CA ALA A 293 -0.76 13.81 17.72
C ALA A 293 0.17 13.18 18.77
N THR A 294 -0.40 12.27 19.55
CA THR A 294 0.33 11.24 20.28
C THR A 294 0.16 9.90 19.58
N GLY A 295 1.03 8.93 19.87
CA GLY A 295 0.94 7.62 19.25
C GLY A 295 1.81 6.57 19.91
N PHE A 296 1.69 5.37 19.38
CA PHE A 296 2.55 4.25 19.75
C PHE A 296 2.90 3.38 18.55
N VAL A 297 3.94 2.59 18.70
CA VAL A 297 4.36 1.60 17.70
C VAL A 297 4.12 0.21 18.26
N LYS A 298 3.35 -0.60 17.53
CA LYS A 298 3.14 -2.03 17.81
C LYS A 298 3.86 -2.86 16.76
N PRO A 299 4.89 -3.66 17.16
CA PRO A 299 5.65 -4.46 16.22
C PRO A 299 4.86 -5.67 15.69
N TYR A 300 5.08 -5.98 14.41
CA TYR A 300 4.79 -7.31 13.84
C TYR A 300 6.01 -8.23 13.97
N ALA A 301 5.80 -9.53 13.78
CA ALA A 301 6.81 -10.56 14.01
C ALA A 301 8.09 -10.41 13.17
N ASP A 302 8.02 -9.86 11.96
CA ASP A 302 9.11 -9.86 10.98
C ASP A 302 9.65 -8.47 10.64
N GLY A 303 9.67 -7.56 11.62
CA GLY A 303 10.28 -6.24 11.47
C GLY A 303 9.40 -5.17 10.85
N TYR A 304 8.15 -5.48 10.50
CA TYR A 304 7.13 -4.49 10.21
C TYR A 304 6.57 -3.91 11.51
N SER A 305 5.93 -2.76 11.42
CA SER A 305 5.32 -2.12 12.59
C SER A 305 4.00 -1.45 12.22
N PHE A 306 3.04 -1.57 13.11
CA PHE A 306 1.82 -0.78 13.10
C PHE A 306 2.08 0.49 13.90
N VAL A 307 1.81 1.64 13.29
CA VAL A 307 1.90 2.94 13.96
C VAL A 307 0.48 3.46 14.17
N ALA A 308 0.11 3.60 15.42
CA ALA A 308 -1.16 4.20 15.81
C ALA A 308 -0.94 5.66 16.20
N LEU A 309 -1.73 6.57 15.63
CA LEU A 309 -1.68 7.99 15.89
C LEU A 309 -3.05 8.49 16.35
N LEU A 310 -3.08 9.23 17.45
CA LEU A 310 -4.28 9.87 17.99
C LEU A 310 -4.09 11.38 17.93
N PRO A 311 -4.81 12.09 17.03
CA PRO A 311 -4.74 13.55 16.98
C PRO A 311 -5.07 14.19 18.31
N HIS A 312 -4.42 15.32 18.63
CA HIS A 312 -4.70 16.07 19.84
C HIS A 312 -6.14 16.55 19.92
N GLU A 313 -6.65 16.76 21.11
CA GLU A 313 -7.99 17.30 21.31
C GLU A 313 -8.16 18.66 20.63
N GLY A 314 -9.30 18.85 19.96
CA GLY A 314 -9.59 20.08 19.24
C GLY A 314 -9.04 20.10 17.81
N LEU A 315 -8.09 19.24 17.44
CA LEU A 315 -7.62 19.14 16.06
C LEU A 315 -8.59 18.31 15.21
N SER A 316 -9.09 18.88 14.10
CA SER A 316 -9.90 18.13 13.15
C SER A 316 -9.05 17.13 12.38
N MET A 317 -9.66 16.06 11.84
CA MET A 317 -8.92 15.11 11.00
C MET A 317 -8.41 15.78 9.72
N ALA A 318 -9.15 16.71 9.15
CA ALA A 318 -8.71 17.46 7.98
C ALA A 318 -7.44 18.29 8.28
N ASP A 319 -7.39 18.95 9.43
CA ASP A 319 -6.21 19.71 9.86
C ASP A 319 -5.05 18.80 10.22
N PHE A 320 -5.33 17.65 10.86
CA PHE A 320 -4.32 16.63 11.11
C PHE A 320 -3.70 16.14 9.81
N VAL A 321 -4.52 15.69 8.84
CA VAL A 321 -4.03 15.20 7.54
C VAL A 321 -3.27 16.28 6.79
N LYS A 322 -3.77 17.53 6.79
CA LYS A 322 -3.08 18.67 6.19
C LYS A 322 -1.73 18.96 6.84
N GLY A 323 -1.63 18.77 8.14
CA GLY A 323 -0.39 18.95 8.92
C GLY A 323 0.64 17.85 8.74
N LEU A 324 0.26 16.69 8.17
CA LEU A 324 1.21 15.61 7.91
C LEU A 324 2.29 16.08 6.92
N SER A 325 3.50 15.67 7.15
CA SER A 325 4.62 15.88 6.24
C SER A 325 5.54 14.66 6.22
N LYS A 326 6.44 14.57 5.24
CA LYS A 326 7.48 13.52 5.25
C LYS A 326 8.30 13.54 6.53
N ASP A 327 8.54 14.73 7.07
CA ASP A 327 9.32 14.89 8.29
C ASP A 327 8.53 14.48 9.54
N THR A 328 7.19 14.61 9.50
CA THR A 328 6.30 14.10 10.55
C THR A 328 6.45 12.59 10.74
N PHE A 329 6.67 11.85 9.64
CA PHE A 329 6.89 10.40 9.72
C PHE A 329 8.35 10.01 9.97
N ALA A 330 9.33 10.85 9.60
CA ALA A 330 10.73 10.50 9.62
C ALA A 330 11.52 11.09 10.79
N ARG A 331 11.24 12.31 11.22
CA ARG A 331 12.10 13.06 12.17
C ARG A 331 11.34 13.93 13.16
N ALA A 332 10.11 14.33 12.88
CA ALA A 332 9.37 15.28 13.72
C ALA A 332 8.71 14.64 14.95
N TRP A 333 8.77 13.31 15.07
CA TRP A 333 8.27 12.62 16.25
C TRP A 333 9.33 12.60 17.35
N LYS A 334 8.97 13.07 18.54
CA LYS A 334 9.67 12.71 19.75
C LYS A 334 9.43 11.21 19.98
N VAL A 335 10.43 10.40 19.70
CA VAL A 335 10.37 8.96 19.86
C VAL A 335 11.00 8.59 21.20
N GLU A 336 10.19 8.17 22.14
CA GLU A 336 10.64 7.65 23.43
C GLU A 336 10.61 6.12 23.37
N LYS A 337 11.77 5.50 23.17
CA LYS A 337 11.93 4.05 23.22
C LYS A 337 12.04 3.58 24.67
N GLU A 338 11.62 2.34 24.91
CA GLU A 338 11.60 1.72 26.25
C GLU A 338 10.70 2.48 27.27
N THR A 339 9.81 3.33 26.76
CA THR A 339 8.83 4.03 27.57
C THR A 339 7.53 3.23 27.56
N PRO A 340 7.08 2.70 28.70
CA PRO A 340 5.83 1.95 28.74
C PRO A 340 4.64 2.85 28.43
N VAL A 341 3.83 2.42 27.48
CA VAL A 341 2.61 3.10 27.00
C VAL A 341 1.42 2.18 27.20
N GLU A 342 0.48 2.58 28.03
CA GLU A 342 -0.84 1.93 28.06
C GLU A 342 -1.56 2.22 26.75
N THR A 343 -1.93 1.18 26.01
CA THR A 343 -2.52 1.31 24.69
C THR A 343 -3.92 0.71 24.63
N GLY A 344 -4.80 1.31 23.84
CA GLY A 344 -6.09 0.74 23.44
C GLY A 344 -6.24 0.85 21.92
N LEU A 345 -6.38 -0.27 21.26
CA LEU A 345 -6.59 -0.38 19.83
C LEU A 345 -7.92 -1.08 19.57
N PRO A 346 -8.89 -0.45 18.90
CA PRO A 346 -10.13 -1.12 18.57
C PRO A 346 -9.90 -2.24 17.56
N LYS A 347 -10.63 -3.34 17.67
CA LYS A 347 -10.81 -4.24 16.54
C LYS A 347 -11.57 -3.48 15.47
N PHE A 348 -11.10 -3.48 14.25
CA PHE A 348 -11.77 -2.81 13.16
C PHE A 348 -11.56 -3.50 11.82
N LYS A 349 -12.53 -3.29 10.95
CA LYS A 349 -12.51 -3.74 9.57
C LYS A 349 -13.05 -2.62 8.70
N THR A 350 -12.29 -2.22 7.70
CA THR A 350 -12.73 -1.21 6.76
C THR A 350 -12.19 -1.48 5.36
N GLU A 351 -12.91 -1.04 4.37
CA GLU A 351 -12.59 -1.17 2.96
C GLU A 351 -12.88 0.16 2.28
N SER A 352 -11.96 0.64 1.47
CA SER A 352 -12.21 1.78 0.61
C SER A 352 -11.63 1.57 -0.78
N GLY A 353 -12.26 2.21 -1.76
CA GLY A 353 -11.81 2.22 -3.14
C GLY A 353 -11.86 3.63 -3.69
N ALA A 354 -10.88 3.98 -4.50
CA ALA A 354 -10.80 5.27 -5.16
C ALA A 354 -10.34 5.11 -6.60
N GLU A 355 -10.90 5.94 -7.45
CA GLU A 355 -10.33 6.25 -8.76
C GLU A 355 -9.37 7.41 -8.56
N LEU A 356 -8.09 7.20 -8.89
CA LEU A 356 -7.01 8.11 -8.48
C LEU A 356 -6.50 9.02 -9.59
N SER A 357 -7.07 8.98 -10.80
CA SER A 357 -6.56 9.78 -11.92
C SER A 357 -6.57 11.27 -11.62
N GLU A 358 -7.64 11.80 -11.00
CA GLU A 358 -7.71 13.22 -10.64
C GLU A 358 -6.73 13.59 -9.51
N VAL A 359 -6.56 12.72 -8.53
CA VAL A 359 -5.54 12.90 -7.47
C VAL A 359 -4.16 13.02 -8.11
N LEU A 360 -3.82 12.11 -9.00
CA LEU A 360 -2.52 12.05 -9.66
C LEU A 360 -2.32 13.24 -10.63
N ARG A 361 -3.38 13.69 -11.33
CA ARG A 361 -3.34 14.93 -12.11
C ARG A 361 -3.00 16.15 -11.24
N THR A 362 -3.60 16.23 -10.05
CA THR A 362 -3.31 17.28 -9.07
C THR A 362 -1.87 17.21 -8.56
N MET A 363 -1.31 16.01 -8.47
CA MET A 363 0.10 15.79 -8.11
C MET A 363 1.08 16.04 -9.26
N GLY A 364 0.58 16.45 -10.45
CA GLY A 364 1.41 16.82 -11.60
C GLY A 364 1.46 15.79 -12.73
N ILE A 365 0.93 14.58 -12.55
CA ILE A 365 0.89 13.52 -13.55
C ILE A 365 -0.35 13.75 -14.44
N ARG A 366 -0.22 14.53 -15.48
CA ARG A 366 -1.34 14.96 -16.34
C ARG A 366 -1.37 14.21 -17.66
N ASP A 367 -0.25 14.17 -18.34
CA ASP A 367 -0.17 13.69 -19.72
C ASP A 367 -0.46 12.18 -19.80
N LEU A 368 -0.13 11.41 -18.76
CA LEU A 368 -0.46 9.98 -18.65
C LEU A 368 -1.95 9.67 -18.93
N PHE A 369 -2.84 10.60 -18.58
CA PHE A 369 -4.29 10.45 -18.67
C PHE A 369 -4.90 11.23 -19.84
N ASP A 370 -4.10 11.84 -20.69
CA ASP A 370 -4.55 12.72 -21.77
C ASP A 370 -4.36 12.00 -23.11
N ALA A 371 -5.46 11.78 -23.84
CA ALA A 371 -5.46 11.04 -25.10
C ALA A 371 -4.63 11.71 -26.21
N ASP A 372 -4.43 13.04 -26.14
CA ASP A 372 -3.68 13.77 -27.15
C ASP A 372 -2.19 13.92 -26.80
N ARG A 373 -1.82 13.77 -25.52
CA ARG A 373 -0.48 14.09 -25.01
C ARG A 373 0.27 12.93 -24.40
N ALA A 374 -0.44 11.85 -24.04
CA ALA A 374 0.19 10.68 -23.46
C ALA A 374 1.22 10.09 -24.44
N ASP A 375 2.42 9.82 -23.93
CA ASP A 375 3.45 9.09 -24.66
C ASP A 375 3.69 7.74 -23.96
N LEU A 376 2.96 6.73 -24.45
CA LEU A 376 3.06 5.34 -23.97
C LEU A 376 3.51 4.39 -25.08
N HIS A 377 4.28 4.88 -26.05
CA HIS A 377 4.72 4.07 -27.20
C HIS A 377 5.62 2.90 -26.77
N ARG A 378 6.22 2.95 -25.59
CA ARG A 378 6.98 1.84 -25.02
C ARG A 378 6.08 0.75 -24.41
N THR A 379 4.82 1.06 -24.11
CA THR A 379 3.79 0.07 -23.77
C THR A 379 3.28 -0.62 -25.02
N ALA A 380 2.78 0.17 -25.96
CA ALA A 380 2.26 -0.32 -27.24
C ALA A 380 2.23 0.82 -28.27
N THR A 381 2.21 0.45 -29.56
CA THR A 381 2.03 1.39 -30.68
C THR A 381 0.70 1.13 -31.38
N THR A 382 0.06 2.20 -31.84
CA THR A 382 -1.16 2.16 -32.65
C THR A 382 -1.02 3.14 -33.81
N PRO A 383 -1.55 2.82 -35.00
CA PRO A 383 -1.56 3.77 -36.13
C PRO A 383 -2.48 4.97 -35.93
N GLU A 384 -3.47 4.86 -35.04
CA GLU A 384 -4.51 5.85 -34.83
C GLU A 384 -4.47 6.35 -33.39
N GLY A 385 -4.06 7.60 -33.19
CA GLY A 385 -4.06 8.25 -31.89
C GLY A 385 -2.96 7.78 -30.92
N ASN A 386 -3.12 8.12 -29.64
CA ASN A 386 -2.19 7.75 -28.58
C ASN A 386 -2.84 6.76 -27.62
N LEU A 387 -2.03 5.81 -27.11
CA LEU A 387 -2.40 5.03 -25.96
C LEU A 387 -2.30 5.91 -24.72
N PHE A 388 -3.29 5.87 -23.85
CA PHE A 388 -3.30 6.61 -22.59
C PHE A 388 -3.91 5.75 -21.47
N VAL A 389 -3.56 6.04 -20.22
CA VAL A 389 -4.16 5.38 -19.05
C VAL A 389 -5.53 6.00 -18.78
N SER A 390 -6.57 5.24 -18.95
CA SER A 390 -7.93 5.74 -18.74
C SER A 390 -8.24 5.91 -17.26
N LYS A 391 -7.85 4.93 -16.43
CA LYS A 391 -8.03 4.97 -14.96
C LYS A 391 -6.91 4.22 -14.24
N ILE A 392 -6.57 4.72 -13.06
CA ILE A 392 -5.84 3.98 -12.04
C ILE A 392 -6.82 3.67 -10.93
N LEU A 393 -7.16 2.38 -10.80
CA LEU A 393 -8.10 1.90 -9.80
C LEU A 393 -7.35 1.38 -8.59
N HIS A 394 -7.65 1.93 -7.45
CA HIS A 394 -7.11 1.51 -6.16
C HIS A 394 -8.23 1.03 -5.26
N LYS A 395 -8.00 -0.09 -4.59
CA LYS A 395 -8.87 -0.58 -3.54
C LYS A 395 -8.04 -1.19 -2.44
N ALA A 396 -8.33 -0.78 -1.23
CA ALA A 396 -7.63 -1.25 -0.04
C ALA A 396 -8.64 -1.74 1.00
N PHE A 397 -8.18 -2.65 1.80
CA PHE A 397 -8.96 -3.31 2.84
C PHE A 397 -8.10 -3.47 4.09
N ILE A 398 -8.65 -3.20 5.29
CA ILE A 398 -8.01 -3.41 6.58
C ILE A 398 -8.90 -4.13 7.57
N GLU A 399 -8.33 -5.10 8.26
CA GLU A 399 -8.95 -5.77 9.39
C GLU A 399 -7.88 -6.04 10.44
N THR A 400 -8.08 -5.53 11.64
CA THR A 400 -7.14 -5.67 12.76
C THR A 400 -7.84 -6.36 13.92
N ASP A 401 -7.22 -7.43 14.42
CA ASP A 401 -7.73 -8.26 15.50
C ASP A 401 -6.63 -8.61 16.54
N THR A 402 -6.94 -9.52 17.45
CA THR A 402 -6.05 -9.93 18.55
C THR A 402 -4.75 -10.58 18.08
N GLU A 403 -4.77 -11.28 16.95
CA GLU A 403 -3.62 -12.02 16.43
C GLU A 403 -2.70 -11.14 15.57
N GLY A 404 -3.25 -10.07 15.03
CA GLY A 404 -2.52 -9.22 14.12
C GLY A 404 -3.42 -8.50 13.14
N THR A 405 -2.84 -8.15 12.02
CA THR A 405 -3.55 -7.85 10.81
C THR A 405 -3.64 -9.18 10.06
N LYS A 406 -4.68 -9.87 10.35
CA LYS A 406 -5.13 -11.25 10.15
C LYS A 406 -4.17 -12.32 9.64
N ALA A 407 -3.79 -13.22 10.54
CA ALA A 407 -3.16 -14.49 10.22
C ALA A 407 -3.73 -15.62 11.12
N ALA A 408 -3.70 -16.86 10.63
CA ALA A 408 -4.11 -18.05 11.40
C ALA A 408 -3.09 -18.38 12.51
N ALA A 409 -3.61 -18.87 13.64
CA ALA A 409 -2.95 -19.05 14.91
C ALA A 409 -1.69 -19.93 14.90
N VAL A 410 -0.66 -19.46 15.64
CA VAL A 410 0.38 -20.29 16.24
C VAL A 410 0.74 -19.69 17.60
N THR A 411 0.79 -20.53 18.61
CA THR A 411 1.02 -20.20 20.02
C THR A 411 2.46 -19.71 20.23
N ALA A 412 2.63 -18.51 20.77
CA ALA A 412 3.93 -18.00 21.22
C ALA A 412 3.99 -18.00 22.75
N VAL A 413 5.15 -18.37 23.28
CA VAL A 413 5.48 -18.36 24.71
C VAL A 413 5.96 -16.95 25.07
N VAL A 414 5.43 -16.41 26.15
CA VAL A 414 5.79 -15.07 26.65
C VAL A 414 6.66 -15.23 27.90
N ASP A 415 7.86 -14.69 27.86
CA ASP A 415 8.69 -14.46 29.04
C ASP A 415 8.32 -13.13 29.71
N GLU A 416 7.94 -13.18 30.97
CA GLU A 416 7.71 -12.01 31.79
C GLU A 416 9.04 -11.52 32.38
N CYS A 417 9.46 -10.32 32.05
CA CYS A 417 10.59 -9.65 32.71
C CYS A 417 10.10 -8.66 33.75
N GLY A 418 10.78 -8.72 34.90
CA GLY A 418 10.43 -8.08 36.14
C GLY A 418 10.46 -6.56 36.18
N SER A 419 9.77 -6.06 37.18
CA SER A 419 9.42 -4.73 37.61
C SER A 419 10.62 -3.79 37.80
N ALA A 420 10.64 -2.71 37.02
CA ALA A 420 11.31 -1.47 37.39
C ALA A 420 10.27 -0.45 37.89
N ALA A 421 10.69 0.49 38.75
CA ALA A 421 9.80 1.49 39.34
C ALA A 421 9.09 2.36 38.31
N PRO A 422 7.83 2.77 38.51
CA PRO A 422 7.01 3.42 37.50
C PRO A 422 7.55 4.83 37.21
N SER A 423 8.16 5.01 36.06
CA SER A 423 8.09 6.28 35.34
C SER A 423 6.62 6.50 34.98
N GLU A 424 6.15 7.74 34.98
CA GLU A 424 4.77 8.08 34.63
C GLU A 424 4.37 7.41 33.29
N MET A 425 3.49 6.41 33.40
CA MET A 425 3.11 5.61 32.21
C MET A 425 2.34 6.49 31.25
N LYS A 426 2.82 6.57 30.02
CA LYS A 426 2.09 7.26 28.93
C LYS A 426 0.83 6.49 28.60
N ARG A 427 -0.18 7.17 28.03
CA ARG A 427 -1.46 6.56 27.67
C ARG A 427 -1.92 7.03 26.31
N VAL A 428 -2.23 6.07 25.41
CA VAL A 428 -2.79 6.33 24.08
C VAL A 428 -3.89 5.32 23.80
N ILE A 429 -5.13 5.74 23.98
CA ILE A 429 -6.32 4.92 23.76
C ILE A 429 -7.08 5.47 22.55
N LEU A 430 -7.25 4.64 21.53
CA LEU A 430 -7.96 5.00 20.31
C LEU A 430 -9.48 4.81 20.50
N ASP A 431 -10.05 5.51 21.47
CA ASP A 431 -11.45 5.42 21.89
C ASP A 431 -12.37 6.42 21.20
N ARG A 432 -11.84 7.21 20.30
CA ARG A 432 -12.59 8.23 19.58
C ARG A 432 -12.17 8.34 18.14
N ARG A 433 -13.16 8.54 17.28
CA ARG A 433 -12.95 9.04 15.93
C ARG A 433 -12.97 10.56 15.96
N LYS A 434 -11.85 11.12 15.62
CA LYS A 434 -11.82 12.37 14.91
C LYS A 434 -11.33 12.08 13.48
N TRP A 435 -11.86 10.94 12.96
CA TRP A 435 -11.49 10.41 11.66
C TRP A 435 -12.29 11.07 10.56
#